data_a4b2d02d473d3c3cef65d0bb41b13f03
#
_entry.id   a4b2d02d473d3c3cef65d0bb41b13f03
#
_cell.length_a   1.000
_cell.length_b   1.000
_cell.length_c   1.000
_cell.angle_alpha   90.00
_cell.angle_beta   90.00
_cell.angle_gamma   90.00
#
_symmetry.space_group_name_H-M   'P 1'
#
loop_
_entity.id
_entity.type
_entity.pdbx_description
1 polymer ?
#
loop_
_entity_poly.entity_id
_entity_poly.type
_entity_poly.pdbx_seq_one_letter_code
_entity_poly.pdbx_strand_id
1 'polypeptide(L)'
;AKWAWSSFFSPLNVGATATGFAFTALNIKKYIAAVAKYKVNSFCAPPTAWRAFVGLDLSQYDLSAMKYSLSAGEPLNPEVIDQWRKATGTEIRDFYGQTESTAMIGNPPWMEGKMRFGSFGYPAFMYDVILADDDGNQITEPDQPGHIVIRLSNWRALGLFQEYIGDAEKTQNVFQNNLYFTGDKASFDQDGYWWFVG
;
A
#
# COMPACT_ATOMS: atom_id res chain seq x y z
N ALA A 1 -7.16 8.35 4.84
CA ALA A 1 -5.75 8.75 4.78
C ALA A 1 -5.01 8.30 3.54
N LYS A 2 -5.19 7.07 3.06
CA LYS A 2 -4.59 6.59 1.78
C LYS A 2 -4.78 7.60 0.64
N TRP A 3 -5.98 8.13 0.47
CA TRP A 3 -6.27 9.12 -0.55
C TRP A 3 -5.41 10.38 -0.41
N ALA A 4 -5.29 10.92 0.80
CA ALA A 4 -4.51 12.12 1.03
C ALA A 4 -3.02 11.91 0.74
N TRP A 5 -2.43 10.87 1.29
CA TRP A 5 -0.99 10.62 1.17
C TRP A 5 -0.59 10.19 -0.25
N SER A 6 -1.24 9.16 -0.80
CA SER A 6 -0.81 8.57 -2.07
C SER A 6 -1.33 9.28 -3.32
N SER A 7 -2.50 9.93 -3.22
CA SER A 7 -3.19 10.45 -4.40
C SER A 7 -3.28 11.97 -4.45
N PHE A 8 -2.94 12.67 -3.39
CA PHE A 8 -3.00 14.13 -3.33
C PHE A 8 -1.65 14.75 -2.93
N PHE A 9 -1.20 14.58 -1.69
CA PHE A 9 0.01 15.26 -1.22
C PHE A 9 1.28 14.78 -1.93
N SER A 10 1.47 13.47 -2.07
CA SER A 10 2.70 12.93 -2.69
C SER A 10 2.84 13.34 -4.16
N PRO A 11 1.81 13.23 -5.03
CA PRO A 11 1.89 13.73 -6.41
C PRO A 11 2.20 15.22 -6.49
N LEU A 12 1.53 16.05 -5.70
CA LEU A 12 1.76 17.50 -5.71
C LEU A 12 3.18 17.86 -5.26
N ASN A 13 3.73 17.13 -4.28
CA ASN A 13 5.07 17.38 -3.77
C ASN A 13 6.17 17.13 -4.80
N VAL A 14 5.93 16.26 -5.77
CA VAL A 14 6.84 15.99 -6.90
C VAL A 14 6.45 16.69 -8.19
N GLY A 15 5.53 17.67 -8.13
CA GLY A 15 5.09 18.46 -9.29
C GLY A 15 4.19 17.70 -10.28
N ALA A 16 3.62 16.56 -9.88
CA ALA A 16 2.69 15.82 -10.71
C ALA A 16 1.27 16.45 -10.65
N THR A 17 0.48 16.23 -11.69
CA THR A 17 -0.92 16.64 -11.73
C THR A 17 -1.77 15.68 -10.90
N ALA A 18 -2.40 16.15 -9.83
CA ALA A 18 -3.40 15.39 -9.10
C ALA A 18 -4.77 15.51 -9.78
N THR A 19 -5.40 14.36 -10.06
CA THR A 19 -6.72 14.31 -10.70
C THR A 19 -7.76 13.84 -9.69
N GLY A 20 -8.76 14.64 -9.43
CA GLY A 20 -9.89 14.33 -8.57
C GLY A 20 -11.19 14.18 -9.38
N PHE A 21 -11.97 13.15 -9.08
CA PHE A 21 -13.28 12.95 -9.68
C PHE A 21 -14.38 13.09 -8.62
N ALA A 22 -15.32 13.98 -8.86
CA ALA A 22 -16.48 14.15 -7.98
C ALA A 22 -17.67 13.31 -8.50
N PHE A 23 -17.94 12.21 -7.80
CA PHE A 23 -19.11 11.37 -8.07
C PHE A 23 -19.97 11.25 -6.81
N THR A 24 -21.27 11.32 -6.98
CA THR A 24 -22.24 11.20 -5.87
C THR A 24 -22.37 9.78 -5.30
N ALA A 25 -21.94 8.79 -6.07
CA ALA A 25 -21.87 7.39 -5.66
C ALA A 25 -20.71 6.70 -6.38
N LEU A 26 -20.19 5.60 -5.82
CA LEU A 26 -19.17 4.79 -6.46
C LEU A 26 -19.73 4.17 -7.75
N ASN A 27 -19.35 4.74 -8.89
CA ASN A 27 -19.72 4.22 -10.20
C ASN A 27 -18.46 3.80 -10.96
N ILE A 28 -18.17 2.51 -10.89
CA ILE A 28 -16.95 1.91 -11.43
C ILE A 28 -16.76 2.20 -12.93
N LYS A 29 -17.84 2.15 -13.71
CA LYS A 29 -17.78 2.47 -15.16
C LYS A 29 -17.41 3.92 -15.41
N LYS A 30 -17.95 4.87 -14.64
CA LYS A 30 -17.60 6.28 -14.77
C LYS A 30 -16.15 6.54 -14.33
N TYR A 31 -15.66 5.83 -13.30
CA TYR A 31 -14.28 5.94 -12.86
C TYR A 31 -13.31 5.49 -13.94
N ILE A 32 -13.47 4.30 -14.49
CA ILE A 32 -12.54 3.80 -15.51
C ILE A 32 -12.62 4.62 -16.81
N ALA A 33 -13.82 5.10 -17.17
CA ALA A 33 -13.98 6.00 -18.30
C ALA A 33 -13.25 7.35 -18.09
N ALA A 34 -13.27 7.90 -16.86
CA ALA A 34 -12.53 9.10 -16.54
C ALA A 34 -11.02 8.86 -16.55
N VAL A 35 -10.54 7.74 -16.00
CA VAL A 35 -9.13 7.32 -16.06
C VAL A 35 -8.65 7.26 -17.52
N ALA A 36 -9.41 6.64 -18.40
CA ALA A 36 -9.12 6.57 -19.83
C ALA A 36 -9.14 7.96 -20.50
N LYS A 37 -10.24 8.73 -20.28
CA LYS A 37 -10.43 10.05 -20.89
C LYS A 37 -9.30 11.03 -20.57
N TYR A 38 -8.87 11.07 -19.30
CA TYR A 38 -7.84 12.00 -18.84
C TYR A 38 -6.43 11.41 -18.92
N LYS A 39 -6.28 10.22 -19.50
CA LYS A 39 -4.99 9.56 -19.72
C LYS A 39 -4.15 9.48 -18.43
N VAL A 40 -4.80 9.03 -17.35
CA VAL A 40 -4.18 8.92 -16.03
C VAL A 40 -3.02 7.91 -16.10
N ASN A 41 -1.85 8.34 -15.66
CA ASN A 41 -0.63 7.51 -15.71
C ASN A 41 -0.43 6.68 -14.45
N SER A 42 -0.88 7.17 -13.30
CA SER A 42 -0.77 6.48 -12.01
C SER A 42 -2.11 6.50 -11.32
N PHE A 43 -2.59 5.33 -10.91
CA PHE A 43 -3.90 5.17 -10.30
C PHE A 43 -3.83 4.28 -9.07
N CYS A 44 -4.27 4.81 -7.93
CA CYS A 44 -4.34 4.07 -6.68
C CYS A 44 -5.80 3.81 -6.29
N ALA A 45 -6.13 2.55 -6.05
CA ALA A 45 -7.46 2.14 -5.63
C ALA A 45 -7.41 1.02 -4.58
N PRO A 46 -8.44 0.85 -3.74
CA PRO A 46 -8.52 -0.30 -2.85
C PRO A 46 -8.81 -1.60 -3.61
N PRO A 47 -8.47 -2.78 -3.07
CA PRO A 47 -8.77 -4.09 -3.66
C PRO A 47 -10.22 -4.28 -4.07
N THR A 48 -11.16 -3.75 -3.29
CA THR A 48 -12.60 -3.77 -3.62
C THR A 48 -12.91 -3.07 -4.95
N ALA A 49 -12.27 -1.93 -5.23
CA ALA A 49 -12.42 -1.25 -6.52
C ALA A 49 -11.72 -2.00 -7.66
N TRP A 50 -10.53 -2.53 -7.42
CA TRP A 50 -9.83 -3.35 -8.41
C TRP A 50 -10.62 -4.57 -8.83
N ARG A 51 -11.23 -5.31 -7.89
CA ARG A 51 -12.16 -6.42 -8.20
C ARG A 51 -13.31 -5.98 -9.09
N ALA A 52 -13.84 -4.80 -8.85
CA ALA A 52 -14.95 -4.28 -9.67
C ALA A 52 -14.47 -3.83 -11.06
N PHE A 53 -13.26 -3.28 -11.21
CA PHE A 53 -12.71 -2.90 -12.51
C PHE A 53 -12.44 -4.11 -13.40
N VAL A 54 -11.80 -5.17 -12.90
CA VAL A 54 -11.53 -6.37 -13.70
C VAL A 54 -12.80 -7.15 -14.10
N GLY A 55 -13.92 -6.88 -13.43
CA GLY A 55 -15.24 -7.39 -13.83
C GLY A 55 -15.88 -6.65 -15.00
N LEU A 56 -15.25 -5.57 -15.50
CA LEU A 56 -15.72 -4.85 -16.69
C LEU A 56 -15.07 -5.38 -17.96
N ASP A 57 -15.70 -5.13 -19.09
CA ASP A 57 -15.03 -5.26 -20.39
C ASP A 57 -14.08 -4.07 -20.59
N LEU A 58 -12.80 -4.26 -20.17
CA LEU A 58 -11.78 -3.23 -20.21
C LEU A 58 -11.32 -2.87 -21.63
N SER A 59 -11.64 -3.70 -22.63
CA SER A 59 -11.31 -3.42 -24.03
C SER A 59 -12.00 -2.18 -24.59
N GLN A 60 -13.08 -1.75 -23.93
CA GLN A 60 -13.84 -0.55 -24.28
C GLN A 60 -13.17 0.76 -23.84
N TYR A 61 -12.08 0.71 -23.07
CA TYR A 61 -11.43 1.88 -22.50
C TYR A 61 -9.97 1.96 -22.96
N ASP A 62 -9.55 3.13 -23.43
CA ASP A 62 -8.13 3.38 -23.74
C ASP A 62 -7.32 3.60 -22.45
N LEU A 63 -6.74 2.53 -21.93
CA LEU A 63 -5.89 2.55 -20.73
C LEU A 63 -4.39 2.56 -21.08
N SER A 64 -4.02 2.82 -22.32
CA SER A 64 -2.62 2.79 -22.78
C SER A 64 -1.70 3.81 -22.10
N ALA A 65 -2.27 4.85 -21.50
CA ALA A 65 -1.51 5.84 -20.72
C ALA A 65 -1.15 5.35 -19.31
N MET A 66 -1.77 4.26 -18.81
CA MET A 66 -1.54 3.75 -17.47
C MET A 66 -0.13 3.16 -17.36
N LYS A 67 0.65 3.66 -16.40
CA LYS A 67 2.02 3.18 -16.10
C LYS A 67 2.08 2.47 -14.76
N TYR A 68 1.38 2.99 -13.77
CA TYR A 68 1.42 2.50 -12.39
C TYR A 68 0.02 2.30 -11.84
N SER A 69 -0.30 1.05 -11.56
CA SER A 69 -1.52 0.64 -10.87
C SER A 69 -1.16 0.26 -9.44
N LEU A 70 -1.76 0.93 -8.46
CA LEU A 70 -1.39 0.82 -7.05
C LEU A 70 -2.57 0.36 -6.21
N SER A 71 -2.32 -0.50 -5.27
CA SER A 71 -3.31 -0.97 -4.30
C SER A 71 -2.77 -0.85 -2.88
N ALA A 72 -3.65 -0.59 -1.93
CA ALA A 72 -3.33 -0.63 -0.51
C ALA A 72 -4.60 -0.67 0.35
N GLY A 73 -4.44 -1.07 1.62
CA GLY A 73 -5.47 -0.97 2.65
C GLY A 73 -6.26 -2.24 2.92
N GLU A 74 -6.15 -3.24 2.08
CA GLU A 74 -6.67 -4.60 2.24
C GLU A 74 -5.77 -5.54 1.44
N PRO A 75 -5.68 -6.84 1.77
CA PRO A 75 -4.96 -7.81 0.93
C PRO A 75 -5.54 -7.87 -0.48
N LEU A 76 -4.67 -7.84 -1.48
CA LEU A 76 -5.05 -7.92 -2.89
C LEU A 76 -4.96 -9.36 -3.40
N ASN A 77 -6.06 -9.87 -3.95
CA ASN A 77 -6.09 -11.20 -4.54
C ASN A 77 -5.19 -11.27 -5.78
N PRO A 78 -4.28 -12.26 -5.87
CA PRO A 78 -3.41 -12.49 -7.03
C PRO A 78 -4.13 -12.57 -8.37
N GLU A 79 -5.32 -13.18 -8.41
CA GLU A 79 -6.13 -13.30 -9.63
C GLU A 79 -6.54 -11.93 -10.19
N VAL A 80 -6.84 -10.96 -9.33
CA VAL A 80 -7.18 -9.59 -9.75
C VAL A 80 -5.98 -8.91 -10.40
N ILE A 81 -4.78 -9.14 -9.90
CA ILE A 81 -3.54 -8.62 -10.50
C ILE A 81 -3.35 -9.23 -11.90
N ASP A 82 -3.52 -10.55 -12.03
CA ASP A 82 -3.35 -11.25 -13.30
C ASP A 82 -4.37 -10.82 -14.35
N GLN A 83 -5.65 -10.69 -13.98
CA GLN A 83 -6.70 -10.21 -14.87
C GLN A 83 -6.44 -8.76 -15.34
N TRP A 84 -6.04 -7.88 -14.43
CA TRP A 84 -5.68 -6.51 -14.78
C TRP A 84 -4.48 -6.46 -15.72
N ARG A 85 -3.42 -7.23 -15.43
CA ARG A 85 -2.24 -7.34 -16.26
C ARG A 85 -2.57 -7.82 -17.68
N LYS A 86 -3.41 -8.84 -17.82
CA LYS A 86 -3.85 -9.33 -19.14
C LYS A 86 -4.60 -8.27 -19.94
N ALA A 87 -5.38 -7.42 -19.27
CA ALA A 87 -6.18 -6.39 -19.94
C ALA A 87 -5.41 -5.12 -20.28
N THR A 88 -4.41 -4.74 -19.47
CA THR A 88 -3.75 -3.43 -19.59
C THR A 88 -2.25 -3.48 -19.83
N GLY A 89 -1.62 -4.65 -19.67
CA GLY A 89 -0.17 -4.82 -19.73
C GLY A 89 0.57 -4.31 -18.46
N THR A 90 -0.14 -3.77 -17.46
CA THR A 90 0.47 -3.29 -16.21
C THR A 90 0.07 -4.14 -15.02
N GLU A 91 0.96 -4.25 -14.02
CA GLU A 91 0.69 -4.97 -12.79
C GLU A 91 0.16 -4.04 -11.71
N ILE A 92 -0.79 -4.53 -10.89
CA ILE A 92 -1.22 -3.81 -9.69
C ILE A 92 -0.19 -4.08 -8.60
N ARG A 93 0.45 -3.02 -8.12
CA ARG A 93 1.46 -3.07 -7.06
C ARG A 93 0.80 -2.85 -5.72
N ASP A 94 0.93 -3.83 -4.84
CA ASP A 94 0.35 -3.75 -3.50
C ASP A 94 1.31 -3.10 -2.51
N PHE A 95 0.75 -2.31 -1.58
CA PHE A 95 1.47 -1.60 -0.54
C PHE A 95 0.74 -1.73 0.78
N TYR A 96 1.52 -1.89 1.83
CA TYR A 96 1.03 -1.84 3.20
C TYR A 96 1.47 -0.54 3.88
N GLY A 97 0.58 -0.01 4.68
CA GLY A 97 0.81 1.14 5.54
C GLY A 97 -0.48 1.63 6.17
N GLN A 98 -0.34 2.60 7.04
CA GLN A 98 -1.44 3.13 7.83
C GLN A 98 -1.54 4.65 7.65
N THR A 99 -2.61 5.25 8.18
CA THR A 99 -2.75 6.71 8.27
C THR A 99 -1.60 7.32 9.06
N GLU A 100 -1.18 6.61 10.07
CA GLU A 100 -0.13 6.94 11.02
C GLU A 100 1.27 6.93 10.42
N SER A 101 1.48 6.24 9.30
CA SER A 101 2.82 5.97 8.77
C SER A 101 2.99 6.16 7.27
N THR A 102 1.92 6.36 6.50
CA THR A 102 1.96 6.24 5.03
C THR A 102 2.30 4.82 4.56
N ALA A 103 2.92 4.63 3.38
CA ALA A 103 3.33 3.32 2.88
C ALA A 103 4.69 2.91 3.48
N MET A 104 4.72 1.84 4.27
CA MET A 104 5.91 1.32 4.95
C MET A 104 6.51 0.11 4.26
N ILE A 105 5.70 -0.68 3.59
CA ILE A 105 6.10 -1.91 2.89
C ILE A 105 5.45 -1.88 1.52
N GLY A 106 6.13 -2.33 0.48
CA GLY A 106 5.56 -2.22 -0.85
C GLY A 106 6.32 -2.94 -1.94
N ASN A 107 5.70 -2.94 -3.13
CA ASN A 107 6.24 -3.45 -4.38
C ASN A 107 6.63 -2.27 -5.29
N PRO A 108 7.82 -1.67 -5.14
CA PRO A 108 8.21 -0.50 -5.91
C PRO A 108 8.41 -0.81 -7.42
N PRO A 109 8.39 0.21 -8.31
CA PRO A 109 8.45 0.01 -9.75
C PRO A 109 9.68 -0.77 -10.26
N TRP A 110 10.83 -0.65 -9.58
CA TRP A 110 12.05 -1.38 -9.96
C TRP A 110 11.99 -2.90 -9.70
N MET A 111 10.90 -3.39 -9.12
CA MET A 111 10.61 -4.82 -8.93
C MET A 111 9.76 -5.40 -10.07
N GLU A 112 9.71 -4.77 -11.23
CA GLU A 112 8.98 -5.28 -12.39
C GLU A 112 9.44 -6.71 -12.74
N GLY A 113 8.46 -7.61 -12.93
CA GLY A 113 8.71 -9.03 -13.18
C GLY A 113 9.26 -9.84 -11.99
N LYS A 114 9.43 -9.20 -10.81
CA LYS A 114 9.91 -9.85 -9.59
C LYS A 114 8.88 -9.86 -8.47
N MET A 115 7.71 -9.25 -8.66
CA MET A 115 6.67 -9.25 -7.63
C MET A 115 6.13 -10.66 -7.40
N ARG A 116 5.87 -10.97 -6.13
CA ARG A 116 5.10 -12.15 -5.73
C ARG A 116 3.67 -11.72 -5.43
N PHE A 117 2.75 -12.16 -6.26
CA PHE A 117 1.35 -11.79 -6.14
C PHE A 117 0.77 -12.33 -4.82
N GLY A 118 0.14 -11.47 -4.04
CA GLY A 118 -0.34 -11.75 -2.70
C GLY A 118 0.62 -11.31 -1.58
N SER A 119 1.90 -11.10 -1.90
CA SER A 119 2.82 -10.41 -1.00
C SER A 119 2.66 -8.89 -1.15
N PHE A 120 2.76 -8.16 -0.05
CA PHE A 120 2.84 -6.70 -0.11
C PHE A 120 4.28 -6.16 -0.24
N GLY A 121 5.26 -7.02 -0.56
CA GLY A 121 6.60 -6.62 -0.98
C GLY A 121 7.63 -6.55 0.13
N TYR A 122 8.44 -5.50 0.12
CA TYR A 122 9.57 -5.28 1.04
C TYR A 122 9.40 -4.01 1.87
N PRO A 123 10.00 -3.94 3.07
CA PRO A 123 10.09 -2.70 3.84
C PRO A 123 10.68 -1.56 3.00
N ALA A 124 10.07 -0.38 3.07
CA ALA A 124 10.54 0.82 2.42
C ALA A 124 11.76 1.39 3.20
N PHE A 125 12.76 1.85 2.47
CA PHE A 125 14.02 2.36 3.05
C PHE A 125 13.84 3.55 4.01
N MET A 126 12.68 4.20 3.99
CA MET A 126 12.38 5.34 4.88
C MET A 126 12.00 4.93 6.30
N TYR A 127 11.73 3.65 6.52
CA TYR A 127 11.27 3.10 7.79
C TYR A 127 12.18 1.95 8.21
N ASP A 128 12.55 1.92 9.48
CA ASP A 128 13.22 0.75 10.07
C ASP A 128 12.16 -0.26 10.53
N VAL A 129 11.52 -0.92 9.55
CA VAL A 129 10.44 -1.89 9.78
C VAL A 129 11.03 -3.25 10.09
N ILE A 130 10.59 -3.83 11.19
CA ILE A 130 10.95 -5.20 11.60
C ILE A 130 9.69 -5.99 11.98
N LEU A 131 9.81 -7.31 12.04
CA LEU A 131 8.86 -8.14 12.77
C LEU A 131 9.34 -8.30 14.22
N ALA A 132 8.42 -8.23 15.15
CA ALA A 132 8.69 -8.45 16.58
C ALA A 132 7.73 -9.47 17.18
N ASP A 133 8.20 -10.20 18.19
CA ASP A 133 7.37 -11.02 19.06
C ASP A 133 6.54 -10.16 20.03
N ASP A 134 5.75 -10.80 20.89
CA ASP A 134 4.90 -10.11 21.86
C ASP A 134 5.72 -9.36 22.94
N ASP A 135 7.01 -9.71 23.14
CA ASP A 135 7.94 -9.02 24.05
C ASP A 135 8.71 -7.89 23.37
N GLY A 136 8.55 -7.70 22.06
CA GLY A 136 9.23 -6.68 21.26
C GLY A 136 10.61 -7.09 20.75
N ASN A 137 10.99 -8.35 20.87
CA ASN A 137 12.24 -8.87 20.32
C ASN A 137 12.10 -9.07 18.80
N GLN A 138 13.14 -8.72 18.06
CA GLN A 138 13.13 -8.87 16.60
C GLN A 138 13.09 -10.34 16.18
N ILE A 139 12.16 -10.69 15.31
CA ILE A 139 12.10 -11.98 14.61
C ILE A 139 12.96 -11.88 13.36
N THR A 140 13.93 -12.80 13.24
CA THR A 140 14.88 -12.87 12.12
C THR A 140 14.70 -14.11 11.25
N GLU A 141 13.96 -15.10 11.73
CA GLU A 141 13.72 -16.35 11.01
C GLU A 141 12.54 -16.21 10.05
N PRO A 142 12.65 -16.68 8.80
CA PRO A 142 11.56 -16.69 7.84
C PRO A 142 10.35 -17.50 8.32
N ASP A 143 9.19 -17.19 7.73
CA ASP A 143 7.91 -17.88 7.92
C ASP A 143 7.36 -17.84 9.36
N GLN A 144 7.98 -17.06 10.25
CA GLN A 144 7.47 -16.81 11.59
C GLN A 144 6.57 -15.57 11.60
N PRO A 145 5.31 -15.68 12.08
CA PRO A 145 4.44 -14.53 12.23
C PRO A 145 4.87 -13.64 13.40
N GLY A 146 4.84 -12.35 13.20
CA GLY A 146 5.15 -11.36 14.22
C GLY A 146 4.42 -10.06 14.00
N HIS A 147 4.47 -9.17 14.99
CA HIS A 147 3.95 -7.82 14.87
C HIS A 147 4.78 -7.01 13.89
N ILE A 148 4.12 -6.28 13.00
CA ILE A 148 4.78 -5.26 12.18
C ILE A 148 5.06 -4.06 13.07
N VAL A 149 6.33 -3.75 13.28
CA VAL A 149 6.74 -2.62 14.11
C VAL A 149 7.77 -1.73 13.39
N ILE A 150 7.80 -0.45 13.74
CA ILE A 150 8.85 0.47 13.30
C ILE A 150 9.77 0.70 14.50
N ARG A 151 11.06 0.42 14.32
CA ARG A 151 12.08 0.71 15.31
C ARG A 151 12.47 2.19 15.26
N LEU A 152 12.46 2.86 16.39
CA LEU A 152 12.68 4.30 16.53
C LEU A 152 14.05 4.66 17.07
N SER A 153 14.85 3.66 17.48
CA SER A 153 16.17 3.88 18.11
C SER A 153 17.21 4.48 17.16
N ASN A 154 17.12 4.21 15.86
CA ASN A 154 18.06 4.71 14.86
C ASN A 154 17.66 6.09 14.34
N TRP A 155 16.41 6.23 13.96
CA TRP A 155 15.79 7.49 13.53
C TRP A 155 14.26 7.39 13.61
N ARG A 156 13.60 8.54 13.69
CA ARG A 156 12.14 8.59 13.52
C ARG A 156 11.82 9.00 12.09
N ALA A 157 11.11 8.14 11.36
CA ALA A 157 10.70 8.42 10.01
C ALA A 157 9.79 9.66 9.93
N LEU A 158 10.04 10.54 8.95
CA LEU A 158 9.24 11.77 8.77
C LEU A 158 7.76 11.49 8.51
N GLY A 159 7.43 10.36 7.87
CA GLY A 159 6.06 9.93 7.60
C GLY A 159 5.33 9.33 8.80
N LEU A 160 6.01 9.09 9.92
CA LEU A 160 5.38 8.55 11.13
C LEU A 160 4.74 9.68 11.93
N PHE A 161 3.47 9.52 12.31
CA PHE A 161 2.71 10.49 13.11
C PHE A 161 3.34 10.70 14.49
N GLN A 162 2.99 11.80 15.16
CA GLN A 162 3.54 12.13 16.46
C GLN A 162 2.71 11.53 17.60
N GLU A 163 1.40 11.71 17.54
CA GLU A 163 0.47 11.33 18.61
C GLU A 163 -0.97 11.26 18.10
N TYR A 164 -1.84 10.61 18.85
CA TYR A 164 -3.27 10.76 18.72
C TYR A 164 -3.72 11.96 19.55
N ILE A 165 -4.15 13.03 18.88
CA ILE A 165 -4.55 14.28 19.54
C ILE A 165 -5.73 14.00 20.46
N GLY A 166 -5.55 14.35 21.76
CA GLY A 166 -6.57 14.16 22.79
C GLY A 166 -6.65 12.73 23.36
N ASP A 167 -5.75 11.83 22.96
CA ASP A 167 -5.72 10.43 23.41
C ASP A 167 -4.29 9.99 23.74
N ALA A 168 -3.80 10.45 24.87
CA ALA A 168 -2.44 10.15 25.31
C ALA A 168 -2.25 8.65 25.65
N GLU A 169 -3.28 8.01 26.19
CA GLU A 169 -3.25 6.59 26.54
C GLU A 169 -3.08 5.74 25.27
N LYS A 170 -3.88 5.99 24.24
CA LYS A 170 -3.74 5.30 22.96
C LYS A 170 -2.37 5.54 22.34
N THR A 171 -1.84 6.77 22.46
CA THR A 171 -0.49 7.07 21.95
C THR A 171 0.57 6.25 22.68
N GLN A 172 0.52 6.17 24.02
CA GLN A 172 1.46 5.36 24.79
C GLN A 172 1.36 3.87 24.47
N ASN A 173 0.15 3.37 24.20
CA ASN A 173 -0.08 1.96 23.89
C ASN A 173 0.56 1.53 22.56
N VAL A 174 0.70 2.42 21.56
CA VAL A 174 1.33 2.10 20.28
C VAL A 174 2.82 2.44 20.24
N PHE A 175 3.30 3.32 21.10
CA PHE A 175 4.73 3.67 21.23
C PHE A 175 5.31 3.09 22.52
N GLN A 176 5.96 1.93 22.42
CA GLN A 176 6.55 1.23 23.56
C GLN A 176 7.99 0.82 23.26
N ASN A 177 8.90 0.94 24.23
CA ASN A 177 10.28 0.43 24.14
C ASN A 177 11.05 0.87 22.89
N ASN A 178 10.88 2.11 22.44
CA ASN A 178 11.42 2.63 21.17
C ASN A 178 10.90 1.91 19.91
N LEU A 179 9.73 1.30 19.99
CA LEU A 179 9.01 0.69 18.87
C LEU A 179 7.66 1.39 18.69
N TYR A 180 7.24 1.50 17.44
CA TYR A 180 5.85 1.79 17.09
C TYR A 180 5.17 0.51 16.64
N PHE A 181 4.15 0.08 17.34
CA PHE A 181 3.33 -1.10 17.02
C PHE A 181 2.18 -0.71 16.11
N THR A 182 2.11 -1.33 14.93
CA THR A 182 1.03 -1.05 13.96
C THR A 182 -0.31 -1.68 14.37
N GLY A 183 -0.27 -2.73 15.18
CA GLY A 183 -1.42 -3.58 15.50
C GLY A 183 -1.64 -4.71 14.50
N ASP A 184 -0.95 -4.73 13.38
CA ASP A 184 -1.05 -5.77 12.36
C ASP A 184 0.11 -6.77 12.48
N LYS A 185 -0.12 -8.01 11.98
CA LYS A 185 0.89 -9.08 11.95
C LYS A 185 1.22 -9.49 10.52
N ALA A 186 2.48 -9.87 10.32
CA ALA A 186 3.00 -10.40 9.06
C ALA A 186 4.02 -11.50 9.31
N SER A 187 4.41 -12.18 8.24
CA SER A 187 5.63 -12.98 8.16
C SER A 187 6.43 -12.54 6.94
N PHE A 188 7.70 -12.91 6.84
CA PHE A 188 8.47 -12.81 5.61
C PHE A 188 8.99 -14.19 5.20
N ASP A 189 9.12 -14.40 3.89
CA ASP A 189 9.66 -15.64 3.36
C ASP A 189 11.20 -15.61 3.23
N GLN A 190 11.80 -16.71 2.77
CA GLN A 190 13.27 -16.87 2.62
C GLN A 190 13.89 -15.86 1.65
N ASP A 191 13.11 -15.30 0.73
CA ASP A 191 13.55 -14.26 -0.20
C ASP A 191 13.23 -12.84 0.29
N GLY A 192 12.67 -12.71 1.52
CA GLY A 192 12.40 -11.45 2.20
C GLY A 192 11.10 -10.76 1.77
N TYR A 193 10.21 -11.43 1.02
CA TYR A 193 8.88 -10.89 0.73
C TYR A 193 7.97 -11.01 1.95
N TRP A 194 7.23 -9.95 2.23
CA TRP A 194 6.34 -9.87 3.38
C TRP A 194 4.91 -10.26 3.02
N TRP A 195 4.28 -11.02 3.92
CA TRP A 195 2.94 -11.59 3.76
C TRP A 195 2.08 -11.21 4.95
N PHE A 196 0.89 -10.69 4.67
CA PHE A 196 -0.06 -10.32 5.72
C PHE A 196 -0.62 -11.55 6.42
N VAL A 197 -0.70 -11.51 7.77
CA VAL A 197 -1.21 -12.60 8.59
C VAL A 197 -2.49 -12.19 9.32
N GLY A 198 -2.60 -10.94 9.78
CA GLY A 198 -3.79 -10.44 10.50
C GLY A 198 -3.62 -9.06 11.11
#